data_fb97533be711e520a9ecec83c5f7b04f
#
_entry.id   fb97533be711e520a9ecec83c5f7b04f
#
_cell.length_a   1.000
_cell.length_b   1.000
_cell.length_c   1.000
_cell.angle_alpha   90.00
_cell.angle_beta   90.00
_cell.angle_gamma   90.00
#
_symmetry.space_group_name_H-M   'P 1'
#
loop_
_entity.id
_entity.type
_entity.pdbx_description
1 polymer ?
#
loop_
_entity_poly.entity_id
_entity_poly.type
_entity_poly.pdbx_seq_one_letter_code
_entity_poly.pdbx_strand_id
1 'polypeptide(L)'
;RGTEDVFVLTARPQEAAGPIKAFMKANGIDIPLKNITGLGDGTAQAKAGWIMGKAAEGYNDFYFADDAIKNVQAVKDVLGQIDVKSKVQLAKASKIETFDIITNDMIEDSSGIETYKQYSAARAQTVGASKGRFNFFIPASAEDFTGLLYKMLGKGKKGDAQMAFLKTNLLDPYDRAESAVTQAKIAAANDFKALKQNLKTLPKSLSKSTGIGGFTFSHAVRVAVWSKQGMNIPGLSKKDIKELNDFVDNNAELSVFTDELMKIQKGKPYPKPGDNWLGGNITSDIINDINKVNRAEYQQEFRENVDIIFSEDNMNKMEAAYGTRWRKAMEDSLRRMKSGSNRPPGGNSVTDGLLDWLNNSVGAVMFLNTRSALLQTISAVNFINWGDNNIVKAGLAFANQKQFWSDFMTLMNSD
;
A
#
# COMPACT_ATOMS: atom_id res chain seq x y z
N ARG A 1 -39.20 13.87 0.96
CA ARG A 1 -38.53 14.97 0.22
C ARG A 1 -38.14 14.45 -1.14
N GLY A 2 -38.39 15.27 -2.22
CA GLY A 2 -38.02 14.90 -3.59
C GLY A 2 -36.49 14.96 -3.80
N THR A 3 -36.05 14.46 -4.94
CA THR A 3 -34.63 14.47 -5.34
C THR A 3 -34.29 15.69 -6.22
N GLU A 4 -35.21 16.68 -6.33
CA GLU A 4 -35.00 17.83 -7.21
C GLU A 4 -33.86 18.72 -6.82
N ASP A 5 -33.57 18.83 -5.50
CA ASP A 5 -32.46 19.59 -4.94
C ASP A 5 -31.30 18.71 -4.48
N VAL A 6 -31.27 17.45 -4.95
CA VAL A 6 -30.15 16.53 -4.73
C VAL A 6 -29.23 16.57 -5.94
N PHE A 7 -27.97 16.88 -5.70
CA PHE A 7 -26.93 16.96 -6.74
C PHE A 7 -25.86 15.87 -6.52
N VAL A 8 -25.38 15.31 -7.61
CA VAL A 8 -24.19 14.46 -7.62
C VAL A 8 -23.07 15.20 -8.31
N LEU A 9 -21.95 15.35 -7.61
CA LEU A 9 -20.77 16.04 -8.10
C LEU A 9 -19.60 15.07 -8.14
N THR A 10 -19.01 14.88 -9.31
CA THR A 10 -17.92 13.93 -9.52
C THR A 10 -16.73 14.59 -10.22
N ALA A 11 -15.53 14.12 -9.89
CA ALA A 11 -14.30 14.49 -10.61
C ALA A 11 -14.21 13.92 -12.04
N ARG A 12 -15.06 12.94 -12.35
CA ARG A 12 -15.12 12.34 -13.70
C ARG A 12 -15.63 13.36 -14.73
N PRO A 13 -15.32 13.16 -16.04
CA PRO A 13 -15.91 13.98 -17.09
C PRO A 13 -17.45 13.85 -17.17
N GLN A 14 -18.11 14.80 -17.79
CA GLN A 14 -19.59 14.89 -17.84
C GLN A 14 -20.25 13.65 -18.51
N GLU A 15 -19.54 12.95 -19.38
CA GLU A 15 -20.00 11.71 -20.01
C GLU A 15 -20.33 10.61 -18.99
N ALA A 16 -19.76 10.69 -17.79
CA ALA A 16 -20.06 9.76 -16.69
C ALA A 16 -21.44 9.96 -16.06
N ALA A 17 -22.13 11.08 -16.33
CA ALA A 17 -23.42 11.39 -15.71
C ALA A 17 -24.52 10.37 -16.05
N GLY A 18 -24.57 9.86 -17.29
CA GLY A 18 -25.51 8.84 -17.71
C GLY A 18 -25.37 7.51 -16.94
N PRO A 19 -24.20 6.89 -16.93
CA PRO A 19 -23.92 5.70 -16.13
C PRO A 19 -24.18 5.91 -14.62
N ILE A 20 -23.83 7.06 -14.06
CA ILE A 20 -24.10 7.39 -12.64
C ILE A 20 -25.60 7.43 -12.39
N LYS A 21 -26.39 8.08 -13.25
CA LYS A 21 -27.85 8.10 -13.14
C LYS A 21 -28.44 6.68 -13.17
N ALA A 22 -27.99 5.85 -14.09
CA ALA A 22 -28.44 4.47 -14.19
C ALA A 22 -28.16 3.67 -12.91
N PHE A 23 -26.95 3.81 -12.36
CA PHE A 23 -26.56 3.20 -11.10
C PHE A 23 -27.42 3.67 -9.92
N MET A 24 -27.63 4.98 -9.77
CA MET A 24 -28.43 5.54 -8.69
C MET A 24 -29.88 5.05 -8.77
N LYS A 25 -30.44 5.05 -9.96
CA LYS A 25 -31.81 4.57 -10.21
C LYS A 25 -31.97 3.09 -9.89
N ALA A 26 -30.98 2.25 -10.22
CA ALA A 26 -30.97 0.83 -9.88
C ALA A 26 -30.97 0.59 -8.35
N ASN A 27 -30.46 1.56 -7.59
CA ASN A 27 -30.45 1.57 -6.12
C ASN A 27 -31.63 2.36 -5.50
N GLY A 28 -32.68 2.65 -6.27
CA GLY A 28 -33.90 3.29 -5.78
C GLY A 28 -33.82 4.82 -5.63
N ILE A 29 -32.76 5.46 -6.12
CA ILE A 29 -32.53 6.91 -6.03
C ILE A 29 -32.64 7.51 -7.45
N ASP A 30 -33.75 8.13 -7.78
CA ASP A 30 -33.93 8.75 -9.09
C ASP A 30 -33.60 10.26 -9.01
N ILE A 31 -32.39 10.63 -9.49
CA ILE A 31 -31.90 12.00 -9.55
C ILE A 31 -32.02 12.50 -11.00
N PRO A 32 -32.55 13.72 -11.24
CA PRO A 32 -32.56 14.30 -12.57
C PRO A 32 -31.18 14.37 -13.19
N LEU A 33 -31.03 14.01 -14.47
CA LEU A 33 -29.72 14.01 -15.15
C LEU A 33 -29.03 15.37 -15.09
N LYS A 34 -29.77 16.48 -15.11
CA LYS A 34 -29.26 17.85 -14.97
C LYS A 34 -28.60 18.15 -13.63
N ASN A 35 -28.91 17.32 -12.62
CA ASN A 35 -28.33 17.44 -11.27
C ASN A 35 -27.08 16.55 -11.07
N ILE A 36 -26.60 15.91 -12.12
CA ILE A 36 -25.38 15.11 -12.08
C ILE A 36 -24.32 15.82 -12.88
N THR A 37 -23.33 16.36 -12.19
CA THR A 37 -22.24 17.17 -12.80
C THR A 37 -20.92 16.42 -12.73
N GLY A 38 -20.34 16.15 -13.90
CA GLY A 38 -18.98 15.70 -14.07
C GLY A 38 -18.04 16.89 -14.28
N LEU A 39 -17.14 17.13 -13.35
CA LEU A 39 -16.25 18.30 -13.40
C LEU A 39 -15.08 18.11 -14.39
N GLY A 40 -14.69 16.87 -14.70
CA GLY A 40 -13.45 16.61 -15.44
C GLY A 40 -12.18 17.05 -14.69
N ASP A 41 -12.32 17.41 -13.42
CA ASP A 41 -11.26 17.94 -12.56
C ASP A 41 -11.35 17.31 -11.16
N GLY A 42 -10.24 16.71 -10.71
CA GLY A 42 -10.12 16.03 -9.41
C GLY A 42 -9.68 16.95 -8.27
N THR A 43 -9.52 18.25 -8.49
CA THR A 43 -9.10 19.18 -7.45
C THR A 43 -10.22 19.50 -6.46
N ALA A 44 -9.85 19.75 -5.22
CA ALA A 44 -10.80 20.18 -4.19
C ALA A 44 -11.40 21.55 -4.52
N GLN A 45 -10.62 22.42 -5.16
CA GLN A 45 -11.03 23.76 -5.62
C GLN A 45 -12.15 23.71 -6.67
N ALA A 46 -12.11 22.73 -7.59
CA ALA A 46 -13.17 22.57 -8.58
C ALA A 46 -14.53 22.28 -7.91
N LYS A 47 -14.56 21.41 -6.90
CA LYS A 47 -15.77 21.14 -6.11
C LYS A 47 -16.24 22.34 -5.31
N ALA A 48 -15.32 23.04 -4.64
CA ALA A 48 -15.63 24.25 -3.89
C ALA A 48 -16.17 25.37 -4.82
N GLY A 49 -15.57 25.54 -5.99
CA GLY A 49 -16.02 26.49 -6.99
C GLY A 49 -17.44 26.20 -7.51
N TRP A 50 -17.76 24.93 -7.74
CA TRP A 50 -19.11 24.51 -8.12
C TRP A 50 -20.15 24.84 -7.03
N ILE A 51 -19.80 24.60 -5.76
CA ILE A 51 -20.69 24.94 -4.61
C ILE A 51 -20.91 26.48 -4.55
N MET A 52 -19.86 27.27 -4.75
CA MET A 52 -19.98 28.73 -4.83
C MET A 52 -20.91 29.17 -5.99
N GLY A 53 -20.83 28.51 -7.14
CA GLY A 53 -21.74 28.72 -8.24
C GLY A 53 -23.20 28.49 -7.84
N LYS A 54 -23.48 27.42 -7.09
CA LYS A 54 -24.83 27.13 -6.57
C LYS A 54 -25.31 28.17 -5.56
N ALA A 55 -24.43 28.66 -4.70
CA ALA A 55 -24.77 29.77 -3.81
C ALA A 55 -25.11 31.05 -4.59
N ALA A 56 -24.40 31.35 -5.67
CA ALA A 56 -24.70 32.48 -6.56
C ALA A 56 -26.03 32.28 -7.33
N GLU A 57 -26.48 31.05 -7.57
CA GLU A 57 -27.79 30.72 -8.13
C GLU A 57 -28.94 30.87 -7.10
N GLY A 58 -28.62 31.18 -5.82
CA GLY A 58 -29.61 31.45 -4.78
C GLY A 58 -29.83 30.33 -3.78
N TYR A 59 -29.08 29.25 -3.87
CA TYR A 59 -29.11 28.22 -2.84
C TYR A 59 -28.47 28.73 -1.55
N ASN A 60 -29.11 28.58 -0.41
CA ASN A 60 -28.71 29.11 0.89
C ASN A 60 -28.75 28.10 2.05
N ASP A 61 -29.09 26.84 1.78
CA ASP A 61 -29.03 25.72 2.74
C ASP A 61 -28.32 24.54 2.09
N PHE A 62 -27.07 24.28 2.48
CA PHE A 62 -26.21 23.29 1.86
C PHE A 62 -25.98 22.09 2.80
N TYR A 63 -26.19 20.89 2.27
CA TYR A 63 -25.68 19.67 2.84
C TYR A 63 -24.71 19.04 1.85
N PHE A 64 -23.42 19.00 2.20
CA PHE A 64 -22.37 18.42 1.35
C PHE A 64 -21.75 17.20 2.04
N ALA A 65 -21.62 16.10 1.31
CA ALA A 65 -20.91 14.90 1.78
C ALA A 65 -19.94 14.43 0.71
N ASP A 66 -18.70 14.15 1.12
CA ASP A 66 -17.62 13.65 0.25
C ASP A 66 -16.71 12.72 1.04
N ASP A 67 -16.12 11.72 0.37
CA ASP A 67 -15.23 10.73 0.99
C ASP A 67 -13.78 11.24 1.11
N ALA A 68 -13.42 12.31 0.42
CA ALA A 68 -12.09 12.90 0.48
C ALA A 68 -12.04 14.10 1.44
N ILE A 69 -11.24 14.01 2.50
CA ILE A 69 -11.10 15.05 3.53
C ILE A 69 -10.72 16.42 2.94
N LYS A 70 -9.87 16.44 1.90
CA LYS A 70 -9.47 17.68 1.22
C LYS A 70 -10.66 18.38 0.53
N ASN A 71 -11.60 17.62 -0.04
CA ASN A 71 -12.81 18.16 -0.66
C ASN A 71 -13.75 18.72 0.41
N VAL A 72 -13.94 17.95 1.49
CA VAL A 72 -14.73 18.36 2.66
C VAL A 72 -14.19 19.67 3.24
N GLN A 73 -12.88 19.76 3.44
CA GLN A 73 -12.25 20.97 3.99
C GLN A 73 -12.42 22.18 3.05
N ALA A 74 -12.12 22.03 1.76
CA ALA A 74 -12.25 23.12 0.79
C ALA A 74 -13.69 23.63 0.70
N VAL A 75 -14.69 22.74 0.67
CA VAL A 75 -16.11 23.14 0.66
C VAL A 75 -16.51 23.80 1.97
N LYS A 76 -16.05 23.28 3.12
CA LYS A 76 -16.30 23.89 4.42
C LYS A 76 -15.73 25.31 4.53
N ASP A 77 -14.51 25.50 4.05
CA ASP A 77 -13.81 26.79 4.08
C ASP A 77 -14.56 27.82 3.23
N VAL A 78 -15.04 27.43 2.04
CA VAL A 78 -15.79 28.31 1.13
C VAL A 78 -17.16 28.64 1.70
N LEU A 79 -17.91 27.66 2.20
CA LEU A 79 -19.23 27.90 2.79
C LEU A 79 -19.16 28.70 4.09
N GLY A 80 -18.02 28.61 4.83
CA GLY A 80 -17.79 29.41 6.02
C GLY A 80 -17.50 30.93 5.74
N GLN A 81 -17.25 31.28 4.47
CA GLN A 81 -16.98 32.67 4.05
C GLN A 81 -18.23 33.39 3.54
N ILE A 82 -19.34 32.69 3.40
CA ILE A 82 -20.60 33.26 2.88
C ILE A 82 -21.73 33.04 3.89
N ASP A 83 -22.75 33.93 3.86
CA ASP A 83 -23.90 33.83 4.75
C ASP A 83 -24.92 32.82 4.24
N VAL A 84 -24.63 31.55 4.48
CA VAL A 84 -25.51 30.43 4.14
C VAL A 84 -25.55 29.41 5.27
N LYS A 85 -26.67 28.73 5.40
CA LYS A 85 -26.74 27.56 6.27
C LYS A 85 -26.02 26.38 5.63
N SER A 86 -25.13 25.77 6.35
CA SER A 86 -24.35 24.65 5.79
C SER A 86 -24.10 23.53 6.79
N LYS A 87 -24.10 22.28 6.26
CA LYS A 87 -23.59 21.11 6.95
C LYS A 87 -22.70 20.34 5.99
N VAL A 88 -21.42 20.26 6.35
CA VAL A 88 -20.41 19.55 5.55
C VAL A 88 -19.98 18.31 6.33
N GLN A 89 -20.10 17.15 5.68
CA GLN A 89 -19.84 15.84 6.31
C GLN A 89 -18.81 15.04 5.51
N LEU A 90 -17.88 14.42 6.23
CA LEU A 90 -16.99 13.43 5.66
C LEU A 90 -17.75 12.10 5.53
N ALA A 91 -17.99 11.66 4.30
CA ALA A 91 -18.74 10.42 4.01
C ALA A 91 -18.03 9.13 4.52
N LYS A 92 -16.76 9.27 4.95
CA LYS A 92 -16.03 8.17 5.62
C LYS A 92 -16.74 7.63 6.88
N ALA A 93 -17.58 8.42 7.52
CA ALA A 93 -18.35 7.94 8.67
C ALA A 93 -19.25 6.74 8.29
N SER A 94 -19.92 6.81 7.13
CA SER A 94 -20.76 5.70 6.66
C SER A 94 -19.95 4.48 6.22
N LYS A 95 -18.74 4.69 5.64
CA LYS A 95 -17.83 3.61 5.28
C LYS A 95 -17.27 2.92 6.52
N ILE A 96 -16.90 3.68 7.54
CA ILE A 96 -16.41 3.14 8.83
C ILE A 96 -17.50 2.28 9.47
N GLU A 97 -18.71 2.79 9.62
CA GLU A 97 -19.83 2.05 10.20
C GLU A 97 -20.14 0.77 9.41
N THR A 98 -20.19 0.86 8.08
CA THR A 98 -20.45 -0.32 7.23
C THR A 98 -19.35 -1.37 7.38
N PHE A 99 -18.09 -0.96 7.39
CA PHE A 99 -16.96 -1.87 7.53
C PHE A 99 -16.92 -2.50 8.91
N ASP A 100 -17.23 -1.73 9.96
CA ASP A 100 -17.28 -2.23 11.34
C ASP A 100 -18.42 -3.25 11.52
N ILE A 101 -19.59 -2.99 10.96
CA ILE A 101 -20.72 -3.94 10.98
C ILE A 101 -20.30 -5.26 10.32
N ILE A 102 -19.79 -5.20 9.07
CA ILE A 102 -19.39 -6.40 8.33
C ILE A 102 -18.25 -7.14 9.07
N THR A 103 -17.28 -6.40 9.63
CA THR A 103 -16.17 -6.99 10.37
C THR A 103 -16.64 -7.67 11.67
N ASN A 104 -17.55 -7.06 12.41
CA ASN A 104 -18.14 -7.67 13.61
C ASN A 104 -18.97 -8.91 13.25
N ASP A 105 -19.76 -8.86 12.17
CA ASP A 105 -20.49 -10.02 11.66
C ASP A 105 -19.56 -11.19 11.28
N MET A 106 -18.40 -10.88 10.66
CA MET A 106 -17.37 -11.89 10.37
C MET A 106 -16.83 -12.55 11.63
N ILE A 107 -16.50 -11.75 12.66
CA ILE A 107 -15.98 -12.26 13.92
C ILE A 107 -17.02 -13.13 14.62
N GLU A 108 -18.26 -12.68 14.66
CA GLU A 108 -19.40 -13.42 15.24
C GLU A 108 -19.63 -14.74 14.52
N ASP A 109 -19.76 -14.71 13.20
CA ASP A 109 -20.01 -15.90 12.36
C ASP A 109 -18.93 -16.97 12.46
N SER A 110 -17.67 -16.56 12.59
CA SER A 110 -16.54 -17.48 12.61
C SER A 110 -16.19 -17.99 14.01
N SER A 111 -16.46 -17.20 15.07
CA SER A 111 -16.08 -17.52 16.44
C SER A 111 -17.26 -17.86 17.34
N GLY A 112 -18.48 -17.45 17.01
CA GLY A 112 -19.66 -17.55 17.85
C GLY A 112 -19.66 -16.61 19.05
N ILE A 113 -18.81 -15.56 19.03
CA ILE A 113 -18.69 -14.59 20.12
C ILE A 113 -19.50 -13.32 19.74
N GLU A 114 -20.61 -13.08 20.44
CA GLU A 114 -21.56 -12.02 20.11
C GLU A 114 -21.51 -10.83 21.09
N THR A 115 -21.07 -11.06 22.33
CA THR A 115 -21.17 -10.08 23.38
C THR A 115 -19.83 -9.70 23.98
N TYR A 116 -19.70 -8.47 24.49
CA TYR A 116 -18.51 -8.00 25.20
C TYR A 116 -18.08 -8.94 26.35
N LYS A 117 -19.05 -9.52 27.06
CA LYS A 117 -18.78 -10.48 28.14
C LYS A 117 -18.14 -11.76 27.63
N GLN A 118 -18.59 -12.27 26.49
CA GLN A 118 -17.98 -13.43 25.80
C GLN A 118 -16.58 -13.09 25.29
N TYR A 119 -16.37 -11.90 24.70
CA TYR A 119 -15.04 -11.43 24.31
C TYR A 119 -14.08 -11.35 25.49
N SER A 120 -14.52 -10.79 26.63
CA SER A 120 -13.70 -10.69 27.82
C SER A 120 -13.32 -12.07 28.38
N ALA A 121 -14.27 -13.00 28.42
CA ALA A 121 -14.04 -14.37 28.89
C ALA A 121 -13.09 -15.13 27.94
N ALA A 122 -13.29 -15.05 26.61
CA ALA A 122 -12.44 -15.67 25.61
C ALA A 122 -10.99 -15.12 25.67
N ARG A 123 -10.84 -13.80 25.84
CA ARG A 123 -9.54 -13.15 26.01
C ARG A 123 -8.80 -13.63 27.24
N ALA A 124 -9.49 -13.77 28.37
CA ALA A 124 -8.90 -14.30 29.61
C ALA A 124 -8.36 -15.73 29.43
N GLN A 125 -9.05 -16.57 28.65
CA GLN A 125 -8.61 -17.93 28.34
C GLN A 125 -7.43 -17.96 27.37
N THR A 126 -7.42 -17.12 26.32
CA THR A 126 -6.38 -17.12 25.28
C THR A 126 -5.09 -16.47 25.73
N VAL A 127 -5.11 -15.40 26.51
CA VAL A 127 -3.91 -14.71 27.03
C VAL A 127 -3.17 -15.57 28.05
N GLY A 128 -3.88 -16.43 28.83
CA GLY A 128 -3.27 -17.33 29.80
C GLY A 128 -2.70 -18.63 29.22
N ALA A 129 -3.20 -19.10 28.08
CA ALA A 129 -2.91 -20.42 27.53
C ALA A 129 -1.56 -20.54 26.81
N SER A 130 -0.83 -19.46 26.58
CA SER A 130 0.46 -19.50 25.83
C SER A 130 1.70 -19.76 26.70
N LYS A 131 1.57 -19.94 28.00
CA LYS A 131 2.69 -20.29 28.87
C LYS A 131 3.06 -21.75 28.71
N GLY A 132 4.16 -22.03 28.02
CA GLY A 132 4.85 -23.34 28.08
C GLY A 132 5.03 -24.12 26.79
N ARG A 133 4.58 -23.65 25.63
CA ARG A 133 4.92 -24.29 24.35
C ARG A 133 6.09 -23.58 23.69
N PHE A 134 7.17 -24.30 23.44
CA PHE A 134 8.24 -23.84 22.56
C PHE A 134 7.66 -23.70 21.15
N ASN A 135 7.53 -22.48 20.67
CA ASN A 135 7.00 -22.22 19.34
C ASN A 135 8.12 -21.70 18.48
N PHE A 136 8.41 -22.45 17.44
CA PHE A 136 9.22 -21.95 16.36
C PHE A 136 8.38 -20.94 15.57
N PHE A 137 8.67 -19.67 15.75
CA PHE A 137 7.97 -18.60 15.05
C PHE A 137 8.70 -18.30 13.74
N ILE A 138 8.10 -18.69 12.64
CA ILE A 138 8.50 -18.24 11.31
C ILE A 138 7.63 -17.03 10.99
N PRO A 139 8.21 -15.84 10.74
CA PRO A 139 7.44 -14.67 10.42
C PRO A 139 6.58 -14.92 9.19
N ALA A 140 5.29 -14.55 9.26
CA ALA A 140 4.36 -14.66 8.16
C ALA A 140 4.84 -13.85 6.96
N SER A 141 4.72 -14.38 5.76
CA SER A 141 4.92 -13.63 4.52
C SER A 141 3.65 -12.87 4.14
N ALA A 142 3.76 -11.92 3.22
CA ALA A 142 2.58 -11.20 2.72
C ALA A 142 1.61 -12.15 2.00
N GLU A 143 2.12 -13.24 1.43
CA GLU A 143 1.34 -14.30 0.78
C GLU A 143 0.48 -15.09 1.77
N ASP A 144 0.87 -15.13 3.05
CA ASP A 144 0.11 -15.79 4.12
C ASP A 144 -1.10 -14.98 4.58
N PHE A 145 -1.19 -13.71 4.20
CA PHE A 145 -2.26 -12.80 4.62
C PHE A 145 -3.65 -13.35 4.27
N THR A 146 -3.81 -13.87 3.05
CA THR A 146 -5.08 -14.48 2.62
C THR A 146 -5.48 -15.65 3.52
N GLY A 147 -4.52 -16.49 3.93
CA GLY A 147 -4.76 -17.58 4.87
C GLY A 147 -5.26 -17.11 6.25
N LEU A 148 -4.74 -15.98 6.73
CA LEU A 148 -5.23 -15.36 7.97
C LEU A 148 -6.66 -14.84 7.83
N LEU A 149 -7.03 -14.30 6.67
CA LEU A 149 -8.38 -13.82 6.40
C LEU A 149 -9.40 -14.96 6.43
N TYR A 150 -9.06 -16.14 5.92
CA TYR A 150 -9.97 -17.29 5.92
C TYR A 150 -10.46 -17.67 7.32
N LYS A 151 -9.67 -17.41 8.37
CA LYS A 151 -10.09 -17.69 9.74
C LYS A 151 -11.20 -16.77 10.24
N MET A 152 -11.38 -15.63 9.59
CA MET A 152 -12.41 -14.64 9.92
C MET A 152 -13.75 -14.92 9.23
N LEU A 153 -13.79 -15.87 8.28
CA LEU A 153 -14.97 -16.08 7.46
C LEU A 153 -15.97 -17.01 8.13
N GLY A 154 -17.25 -16.68 7.99
CA GLY A 154 -18.34 -17.58 8.26
C GLY A 154 -18.40 -18.75 7.27
N LYS A 155 -19.42 -19.59 7.39
CA LYS A 155 -19.63 -20.76 6.54
C LYS A 155 -20.56 -20.49 5.35
N GLY A 156 -20.32 -21.24 4.25
CA GLY A 156 -21.21 -21.24 3.08
C GLY A 156 -21.34 -19.87 2.42
N LYS A 157 -22.52 -19.57 1.84
CA LYS A 157 -22.77 -18.35 1.08
C LYS A 157 -22.46 -17.04 1.83
N LYS A 158 -22.57 -17.04 3.17
CA LYS A 158 -22.24 -15.87 3.99
C LYS A 158 -20.74 -15.66 4.01
N GLY A 159 -19.96 -16.73 4.20
CA GLY A 159 -18.49 -16.69 4.11
C GLY A 159 -18.00 -16.25 2.72
N ASP A 160 -18.68 -16.70 1.65
CA ASP A 160 -18.35 -16.28 0.28
C ASP A 160 -18.56 -14.76 0.09
N ALA A 161 -19.66 -14.21 0.61
CA ALA A 161 -19.92 -12.77 0.57
C ALA A 161 -18.90 -11.96 1.40
N GLN A 162 -18.51 -12.46 2.57
CA GLN A 162 -17.49 -11.87 3.42
C GLN A 162 -16.11 -11.92 2.74
N MET A 163 -15.76 -13.01 2.08
CA MET A 163 -14.53 -13.08 1.30
C MET A 163 -14.53 -12.11 0.12
N ALA A 164 -15.66 -11.98 -0.57
CA ALA A 164 -15.82 -10.99 -1.64
C ALA A 164 -15.61 -9.56 -1.12
N PHE A 165 -16.15 -9.24 0.06
CA PHE A 165 -15.91 -7.95 0.72
C PHE A 165 -14.42 -7.73 1.01
N LEU A 166 -13.72 -8.69 1.63
CA LEU A 166 -12.29 -8.59 1.93
C LEU A 166 -11.45 -8.51 0.65
N LYS A 167 -11.82 -9.27 -0.39
CA LYS A 167 -11.15 -9.19 -1.69
C LYS A 167 -11.26 -7.78 -2.27
N THR A 168 -12.46 -7.25 -2.37
CA THR A 168 -12.72 -5.93 -2.97
C THR A 168 -12.05 -4.80 -2.19
N ASN A 169 -12.03 -4.89 -0.86
CA ASN A 169 -11.58 -3.77 -0.01
C ASN A 169 -10.15 -3.91 0.52
N LEU A 170 -9.54 -5.08 0.44
CA LEU A 170 -8.15 -5.29 0.89
C LEU A 170 -7.26 -5.82 -0.23
N LEU A 171 -7.61 -6.99 -0.82
CA LEU A 171 -6.71 -7.66 -1.74
C LEU A 171 -6.60 -6.90 -3.07
N ASP A 172 -7.72 -6.55 -3.70
CA ASP A 172 -7.71 -5.82 -4.97
C ASP A 172 -7.05 -4.41 -4.86
N PRO A 173 -7.27 -3.59 -3.80
CA PRO A 173 -6.53 -2.35 -3.59
C PRO A 173 -5.02 -2.58 -3.40
N TYR A 174 -4.64 -3.63 -2.68
CA TYR A 174 -3.23 -3.99 -2.49
C TYR A 174 -2.57 -4.37 -3.82
N ASP A 175 -3.20 -5.25 -4.60
CA ASP A 175 -2.69 -5.72 -5.89
C ASP A 175 -2.55 -4.57 -6.90
N ARG A 176 -3.54 -3.66 -6.95
CA ARG A 176 -3.43 -2.44 -7.77
C ARG A 176 -2.25 -1.58 -7.35
N ALA A 177 -2.04 -1.40 -6.05
CA ALA A 177 -0.93 -0.62 -5.52
C ALA A 177 0.43 -1.25 -5.84
N GLU A 178 0.59 -2.57 -5.67
CA GLU A 178 1.83 -3.28 -6.00
C GLU A 178 2.13 -3.24 -7.50
N SER A 179 1.11 -3.37 -8.33
CA SER A 179 1.23 -3.22 -9.78
C SER A 179 1.69 -1.81 -10.15
N ALA A 180 1.12 -0.77 -9.55
CA ALA A 180 1.52 0.62 -9.76
C ALA A 180 2.97 0.89 -9.31
N VAL A 181 3.37 0.38 -8.14
CA VAL A 181 4.76 0.45 -7.66
C VAL A 181 5.72 -0.24 -8.63
N THR A 182 5.36 -1.42 -9.12
CA THR A 182 6.18 -2.19 -10.06
C THR A 182 6.33 -1.46 -11.38
N GLN A 183 5.24 -0.93 -11.94
CA GLN A 183 5.28 -0.15 -13.17
C GLN A 183 6.09 1.14 -13.01
N ALA A 184 5.98 1.83 -11.86
CA ALA A 184 6.79 3.00 -11.57
C ALA A 184 8.29 2.68 -11.56
N LYS A 185 8.68 1.53 -10.99
CA LYS A 185 10.08 1.07 -11.01
C LYS A 185 10.57 0.76 -12.41
N ILE A 186 9.76 0.08 -13.24
CA ILE A 186 10.10 -0.25 -14.62
C ILE A 186 10.24 1.04 -15.45
N ALA A 187 9.31 1.98 -15.28
CA ALA A 187 9.36 3.27 -15.98
C ALA A 187 10.63 4.04 -15.60
N ALA A 188 10.92 4.18 -14.30
CA ALA A 188 12.13 4.85 -13.81
C ALA A 188 13.43 4.19 -14.31
N ALA A 189 13.48 2.86 -14.37
CA ALA A 189 14.62 2.12 -14.90
C ALA A 189 14.81 2.36 -16.39
N ASN A 190 13.72 2.40 -17.16
CA ASN A 190 13.74 2.67 -18.59
C ASN A 190 14.15 4.13 -18.89
N ASP A 191 13.60 5.10 -18.15
CA ASP A 191 13.96 6.51 -18.28
C ASP A 191 15.46 6.72 -17.98
N PHE A 192 15.96 6.09 -16.91
CA PHE A 192 17.38 6.14 -16.55
C PHE A 192 18.27 5.47 -17.62
N LYS A 193 17.83 4.35 -18.20
CA LYS A 193 18.54 3.67 -19.29
C LYS A 193 18.58 4.54 -20.54
N ALA A 194 17.46 5.16 -20.90
CA ALA A 194 17.37 6.06 -22.05
C ALA A 194 18.29 7.29 -21.86
N LEU A 195 18.27 7.88 -20.65
CA LEU A 195 19.17 8.98 -20.32
C LEU A 195 20.64 8.59 -20.51
N LYS A 196 21.07 7.43 -20.03
CA LYS A 196 22.45 6.93 -20.23
C LYS A 196 22.81 6.70 -21.69
N GLN A 197 21.85 6.28 -22.53
CA GLN A 197 22.09 6.02 -23.95
C GLN A 197 22.23 7.30 -24.78
N ASN A 198 21.55 8.38 -24.35
CA ASN A 198 21.60 9.66 -25.05
C ASN A 198 22.93 10.41 -24.85
N LEU A 199 23.70 10.05 -23.83
CA LEU A 199 24.97 10.67 -23.48
C LEU A 199 26.12 9.79 -23.97
N LYS A 200 26.67 10.13 -25.16
CA LYS A 200 27.62 9.26 -25.92
C LYS A 200 28.98 9.09 -25.24
N THR A 201 29.43 10.05 -24.48
CA THR A 201 30.78 10.05 -23.86
C THR A 201 30.75 9.88 -22.34
N LEU A 202 29.54 9.75 -21.74
CA LEU A 202 29.45 9.39 -20.35
C LEU A 202 30.23 8.08 -20.12
N PRO A 203 31.07 7.99 -19.07
CA PRO A 203 31.80 6.76 -18.81
C PRO A 203 30.85 5.58 -18.77
N LYS A 204 31.18 4.48 -19.45
CA LYS A 204 30.38 3.25 -19.48
C LYS A 204 30.00 2.79 -18.05
N SER A 205 30.73 3.25 -17.06
CA SER A 205 30.46 3.02 -15.65
C SER A 205 30.58 4.31 -14.83
N LEU A 206 29.48 4.72 -14.21
CA LEU A 206 29.47 5.77 -13.19
C LEU A 206 30.21 5.37 -11.91
N SER A 207 30.71 4.14 -11.83
CA SER A 207 31.57 3.64 -10.75
C SER A 207 33.04 4.09 -10.90
N LYS A 208 33.42 4.76 -11.99
CA LYS A 208 34.75 5.27 -12.19
C LYS A 208 35.11 6.29 -11.12
N SER A 209 36.37 6.27 -10.63
CA SER A 209 36.87 7.23 -9.65
C SER A 209 36.93 8.63 -10.22
N THR A 210 36.54 9.63 -9.41
CA THR A 210 36.74 11.05 -9.72
C THR A 210 38.18 11.51 -9.53
N GLY A 211 38.98 10.74 -8.79
CA GLY A 211 40.29 11.18 -8.26
C GLY A 211 40.21 12.05 -7.00
N ILE A 212 39.00 12.35 -6.51
CA ILE A 212 38.74 13.15 -5.31
C ILE A 212 38.32 12.21 -4.18
N GLY A 213 39.10 12.11 -3.11
CA GLY A 213 38.70 11.47 -1.85
C GLY A 213 38.10 10.06 -1.92
N GLY A 214 38.33 9.30 -3.00
CA GLY A 214 37.76 7.98 -3.23
C GLY A 214 36.31 8.01 -3.77
N PHE A 215 35.77 9.17 -4.06
CA PHE A 215 34.42 9.28 -4.64
C PHE A 215 34.37 8.86 -6.10
N THR A 216 33.23 8.28 -6.49
CA THR A 216 32.96 7.89 -7.87
C THR A 216 32.16 8.98 -8.62
N PHE A 217 32.05 8.87 -9.94
CA PHE A 217 31.21 9.75 -10.75
C PHE A 217 29.75 9.71 -10.28
N SER A 218 29.25 8.53 -9.89
CA SER A 218 27.90 8.39 -9.30
C SER A 218 27.76 9.20 -8.03
N HIS A 219 28.79 9.20 -7.16
CA HIS A 219 28.77 10.02 -5.94
C HIS A 219 28.78 11.51 -6.26
N ALA A 220 29.63 11.96 -7.20
CA ALA A 220 29.70 13.36 -7.59
C ALA A 220 28.37 13.88 -8.17
N VAL A 221 27.75 13.11 -9.08
CA VAL A 221 26.43 13.45 -9.65
C VAL A 221 25.37 13.55 -8.55
N ARG A 222 25.31 12.59 -7.63
CA ARG A 222 24.32 12.61 -6.53
C ARG A 222 24.53 13.82 -5.63
N VAL A 223 25.77 14.13 -5.27
CA VAL A 223 26.13 15.32 -4.49
C VAL A 223 25.70 16.59 -5.22
N ALA A 224 25.93 16.69 -6.53
CA ALA A 224 25.52 17.85 -7.31
C ALA A 224 24.00 18.01 -7.38
N VAL A 225 23.25 16.91 -7.57
CA VAL A 225 21.78 16.94 -7.52
C VAL A 225 21.27 17.42 -6.17
N TRP A 226 21.79 16.86 -5.07
CA TRP A 226 21.40 17.26 -3.71
C TRP A 226 21.76 18.72 -3.41
N SER A 227 22.95 19.16 -3.84
CA SER A 227 23.38 20.55 -3.70
C SER A 227 22.48 21.52 -4.44
N LYS A 228 22.11 21.21 -5.70
CA LYS A 228 21.18 22.03 -6.50
C LYS A 228 19.79 22.12 -5.87
N GLN A 229 19.41 21.13 -5.09
CA GLN A 229 18.14 21.08 -4.35
C GLN A 229 18.25 21.64 -2.92
N GLY A 230 19.40 22.14 -2.51
CA GLY A 230 19.63 22.71 -1.17
C GLY A 230 19.57 21.70 -0.03
N MET A 231 19.81 20.41 -0.33
CA MET A 231 19.74 19.34 0.68
C MET A 231 21.04 19.24 1.46
N ASN A 232 20.92 18.94 2.77
CA ASN A 232 22.07 18.60 3.60
C ASN A 232 22.54 17.17 3.29
N ILE A 233 23.85 17.00 3.06
CA ILE A 233 24.45 15.70 2.71
C ILE A 233 25.23 15.18 3.91
N PRO A 234 24.77 14.10 4.58
CA PRO A 234 25.44 13.57 5.75
C PRO A 234 26.89 13.15 5.47
N GLY A 235 27.79 13.46 6.40
CA GLY A 235 29.17 12.98 6.37
C GLY A 235 30.11 13.72 5.40
N LEU A 236 29.64 14.73 4.67
CA LEU A 236 30.50 15.55 3.80
C LEU A 236 30.80 16.93 4.39
N SER A 237 32.04 17.37 4.27
CA SER A 237 32.42 18.75 4.56
C SER A 237 31.98 19.69 3.41
N LYS A 238 31.85 20.98 3.71
CA LYS A 238 31.59 22.00 2.68
C LYS A 238 32.65 22.01 1.57
N LYS A 239 33.90 21.65 1.91
CA LYS A 239 35.01 21.55 0.96
C LYS A 239 34.77 20.38 0.01
N ASP A 240 34.45 19.20 0.51
CA ASP A 240 34.18 18.01 -0.32
C ASP A 240 33.00 18.24 -1.25
N ILE A 241 31.92 18.84 -0.73
CA ILE A 241 30.74 19.21 -1.54
C ILE A 241 31.12 20.15 -2.67
N LYS A 242 31.95 21.17 -2.38
CA LYS A 242 32.40 22.10 -3.41
C LYS A 242 33.25 21.41 -4.48
N GLU A 243 34.26 20.63 -4.06
CA GLU A 243 35.15 19.92 -4.98
C GLU A 243 34.39 18.96 -5.90
N LEU A 244 33.38 18.24 -5.36
CA LEU A 244 32.53 17.33 -6.16
C LEU A 244 31.60 18.08 -7.10
N ASN A 245 31.04 19.22 -6.69
CA ASN A 245 30.26 20.08 -7.56
C ASN A 245 31.10 20.69 -8.69
N ASP A 246 32.26 21.24 -8.35
CA ASP A 246 33.20 21.78 -9.34
C ASP A 246 33.64 20.70 -10.35
N PHE A 247 33.81 19.44 -9.89
CA PHE A 247 34.09 18.30 -10.77
C PHE A 247 32.97 18.04 -11.78
N VAL A 248 31.71 18.09 -11.34
CA VAL A 248 30.54 17.90 -12.24
C VAL A 248 30.39 19.08 -13.17
N ASP A 249 30.51 20.32 -12.69
CA ASP A 249 30.31 21.53 -13.47
C ASP A 249 31.40 21.74 -14.53
N ASN A 250 32.66 21.31 -14.25
CA ASN A 250 33.76 21.32 -15.20
C ASN A 250 33.67 20.18 -16.25
N ASN A 251 32.71 19.26 -16.12
CA ASN A 251 32.44 18.21 -17.09
C ASN A 251 31.06 18.44 -17.69
N ALA A 252 31.04 19.00 -18.90
CA ALA A 252 29.81 19.38 -19.59
C ALA A 252 28.77 18.23 -19.66
N GLU A 253 29.22 17.00 -19.86
CA GLU A 253 28.33 15.85 -19.96
C GLU A 253 27.78 15.42 -18.61
N LEU A 254 28.57 15.46 -17.53
CA LEU A 254 28.08 15.19 -16.19
C LEU A 254 27.11 16.26 -15.72
N SER A 255 27.36 17.53 -16.09
CA SER A 255 26.44 18.63 -15.80
C SER A 255 25.08 18.41 -16.49
N VAL A 256 25.07 18.14 -17.79
CA VAL A 256 23.86 17.82 -18.56
C VAL A 256 23.17 16.57 -17.97
N PHE A 257 23.93 15.53 -17.66
CA PHE A 257 23.38 14.31 -17.06
C PHE A 257 22.70 14.59 -15.73
N THR A 258 23.31 15.43 -14.91
CA THR A 258 22.77 15.84 -13.59
C THR A 258 21.44 16.58 -13.75
N ASP A 259 21.35 17.51 -14.72
CA ASP A 259 20.14 18.27 -15.00
C ASP A 259 19.01 17.39 -15.56
N GLU A 260 19.34 16.49 -16.48
CA GLU A 260 18.36 15.52 -17.00
C GLU A 260 17.91 14.51 -15.95
N LEU A 261 18.80 14.09 -15.03
CA LEU A 261 18.46 13.19 -13.93
C LEU A 261 17.40 13.82 -13.01
N MET A 262 17.47 15.13 -12.78
CA MET A 262 16.44 15.85 -12.01
C MET A 262 15.08 15.86 -12.70
N LYS A 263 15.04 15.82 -14.05
CA LYS A 263 13.79 15.79 -14.82
C LYS A 263 13.11 14.42 -14.83
N ILE A 264 13.85 13.32 -14.66
CA ILE A 264 13.28 11.94 -14.62
C ILE A 264 12.20 11.83 -13.56
N GLN A 265 12.33 12.53 -12.45
CA GLN A 265 11.36 12.53 -11.34
C GLN A 265 10.03 13.28 -11.64
N LYS A 266 9.83 13.74 -12.88
CA LYS A 266 8.58 14.41 -13.33
C LYS A 266 8.10 15.51 -12.36
N GLY A 267 9.03 16.37 -11.93
CA GLY A 267 8.74 17.50 -11.03
C GLY A 267 8.80 17.16 -9.54
N LYS A 268 9.03 15.91 -9.16
CA LYS A 268 9.34 15.55 -7.77
C LYS A 268 10.83 15.79 -7.48
N PRO A 269 11.20 16.21 -6.27
CA PRO A 269 12.61 16.37 -5.90
C PRO A 269 13.32 15.01 -5.93
N TYR A 270 14.62 15.01 -6.24
CA TYR A 270 15.44 13.81 -6.11
C TYR A 270 15.46 13.33 -4.65
N PRO A 271 15.50 12.01 -4.39
CA PRO A 271 15.44 11.45 -3.04
C PRO A 271 16.47 12.05 -2.09
N LYS A 272 16.06 12.33 -0.85
CA LYS A 272 16.97 12.85 0.17
C LYS A 272 18.08 11.85 0.49
N PRO A 273 19.35 12.31 0.72
CA PRO A 273 20.42 11.44 1.13
C PRO A 273 20.13 10.84 2.52
N GLY A 274 20.32 9.53 2.66
CA GLY A 274 20.34 8.87 3.96
C GLY A 274 21.74 8.85 4.55
N ASP A 275 21.88 8.49 5.83
CA ASP A 275 23.19 8.44 6.52
C ASP A 275 24.21 7.52 5.83
N ASN A 276 23.75 6.46 5.19
CA ASN A 276 24.58 5.49 4.45
C ASN A 276 24.57 5.69 2.94
N TRP A 277 24.36 6.91 2.44
CA TRP A 277 24.24 7.21 1.02
C TRP A 277 25.45 6.76 0.18
N LEU A 278 26.65 6.73 0.76
CA LEU A 278 27.87 6.28 0.09
C LEU A 278 27.78 4.83 -0.45
N GLY A 279 27.05 3.96 0.25
CA GLY A 279 26.86 2.56 -0.17
C GLY A 279 25.85 2.39 -1.31
N GLY A 280 25.14 3.45 -1.69
CA GLY A 280 24.13 3.43 -2.73
C GLY A 280 24.62 3.99 -4.07
N ASN A 281 23.72 3.95 -5.05
CA ASN A 281 23.93 4.55 -6.36
C ASN A 281 22.62 5.22 -6.85
N ILE A 282 22.66 5.92 -7.97
CA ILE A 282 21.50 6.64 -8.53
C ILE A 282 20.28 5.74 -8.69
N THR A 283 20.46 4.52 -9.19
CA THR A 283 19.37 3.56 -9.36
C THR A 283 18.76 3.16 -8.03
N SER A 284 19.62 2.90 -7.03
CA SER A 284 19.14 2.55 -5.68
C SER A 284 18.39 3.70 -5.01
N ASP A 285 18.79 4.95 -5.23
CA ASP A 285 18.10 6.12 -4.70
C ASP A 285 16.68 6.20 -5.27
N ILE A 286 16.55 6.12 -6.60
CA ILE A 286 15.25 6.19 -7.29
C ILE A 286 14.34 5.03 -6.86
N ILE A 287 14.85 3.80 -6.83
CA ILE A 287 14.07 2.63 -6.42
C ILE A 287 13.65 2.72 -4.95
N ASN A 288 14.54 3.19 -4.08
CA ASN A 288 14.23 3.35 -2.66
C ASN A 288 13.18 4.44 -2.41
N ASP A 289 13.20 5.51 -3.20
CA ASP A 289 12.18 6.55 -3.14
C ASP A 289 10.80 6.01 -3.55
N ILE A 290 10.73 5.31 -4.67
CA ILE A 290 9.51 4.65 -5.12
C ILE A 290 8.99 3.69 -4.05
N ASN A 291 9.87 2.94 -3.39
CA ASN A 291 9.49 2.00 -2.35
C ASN A 291 9.03 2.67 -1.04
N LYS A 292 9.62 3.80 -0.64
CA LYS A 292 9.37 4.43 0.66
C LYS A 292 8.30 5.53 0.60
N VAL A 293 8.42 6.43 -0.38
CA VAL A 293 7.58 7.64 -0.47
C VAL A 293 6.35 7.37 -1.32
N ASN A 294 6.55 6.87 -2.54
CA ASN A 294 5.46 6.68 -3.49
C ASN A 294 4.58 5.47 -3.13
N ARG A 295 5.12 4.43 -2.48
CA ARG A 295 4.33 3.28 -2.03
C ARG A 295 3.15 3.69 -1.13
N ALA A 296 3.34 4.62 -0.21
CA ALA A 296 2.28 5.08 0.67
C ALA A 296 1.14 5.78 -0.10
N GLU A 297 1.49 6.53 -1.15
CA GLU A 297 0.55 7.19 -2.04
C GLU A 297 -0.26 6.16 -2.85
N TYR A 298 0.41 5.19 -3.48
CA TYR A 298 -0.27 4.11 -4.22
C TYR A 298 -1.12 3.22 -3.33
N GLN A 299 -0.73 3.02 -2.08
CA GLN A 299 -1.44 2.19 -1.09
C GLN A 299 -2.50 2.97 -0.28
N GLN A 300 -2.84 4.21 -0.63
CA GLN A 300 -3.73 5.02 0.21
C GLN A 300 -5.05 4.30 0.51
N GLU A 301 -5.74 3.79 -0.52
CA GLU A 301 -7.01 3.07 -0.35
C GLU A 301 -6.86 1.82 0.52
N PHE A 302 -5.83 1.01 0.25
CA PHE A 302 -5.55 -0.18 1.05
C PHE A 302 -5.30 0.17 2.51
N ARG A 303 -4.48 1.19 2.79
CA ARG A 303 -4.16 1.62 4.14
C ARG A 303 -5.39 2.13 4.89
N GLU A 304 -6.20 2.96 4.25
CA GLU A 304 -7.45 3.45 4.84
C GLU A 304 -8.40 2.30 5.18
N ASN A 305 -8.55 1.33 4.30
CA ASN A 305 -9.40 0.17 4.54
C ASN A 305 -8.86 -0.73 5.66
N VAL A 306 -7.54 -0.95 5.69
CA VAL A 306 -6.88 -1.68 6.77
C VAL A 306 -7.11 -1.00 8.12
N ASP A 307 -6.97 0.32 8.19
CA ASP A 307 -7.11 1.07 9.44
C ASP A 307 -8.55 1.04 9.99
N ILE A 308 -9.54 0.81 9.13
CA ILE A 308 -10.94 0.62 9.56
C ILE A 308 -11.17 -0.85 9.97
N ILE A 309 -10.90 -1.81 9.08
CA ILE A 309 -11.22 -3.23 9.31
C ILE A 309 -10.40 -3.79 10.47
N PHE A 310 -9.13 -3.41 10.58
CA PHE A 310 -8.22 -3.82 11.64
C PHE A 310 -7.94 -2.68 12.63
N SER A 311 -8.97 -1.90 12.96
CA SER A 311 -8.90 -0.92 14.05
C SER A 311 -8.52 -1.60 15.36
N GLU A 312 -8.00 -0.84 16.33
CA GLU A 312 -7.58 -1.41 17.63
C GLU A 312 -8.74 -2.14 18.32
N ASP A 313 -9.97 -1.62 18.24
CA ASP A 313 -11.16 -2.27 18.80
C ASP A 313 -11.45 -3.61 18.12
N ASN A 314 -11.45 -3.65 16.79
CA ASN A 314 -11.65 -4.86 16.01
C ASN A 314 -10.53 -5.88 16.26
N MET A 315 -9.26 -5.43 16.32
CA MET A 315 -8.12 -6.30 16.63
C MET A 315 -8.20 -6.90 18.04
N ASN A 316 -8.73 -6.17 19.02
CA ASN A 316 -8.98 -6.70 20.36
C ASN A 316 -10.05 -7.79 20.35
N LYS A 317 -11.13 -7.62 19.57
CA LYS A 317 -12.17 -8.63 19.38
C LYS A 317 -11.63 -9.86 18.65
N MET A 318 -10.86 -9.65 17.59
CA MET A 318 -10.20 -10.72 16.83
C MET A 318 -9.20 -11.50 17.69
N GLU A 319 -8.43 -10.83 18.56
CA GLU A 319 -7.52 -11.48 19.50
C GLU A 319 -8.29 -12.38 20.48
N ALA A 320 -9.41 -11.91 20.97
CA ALA A 320 -10.28 -12.72 21.84
C ALA A 320 -10.82 -13.95 21.10
N ALA A 321 -11.20 -13.80 19.83
CA ALA A 321 -11.75 -14.87 19.00
C ALA A 321 -10.70 -15.88 18.50
N TYR A 322 -9.53 -15.38 18.04
CA TYR A 322 -8.55 -16.18 17.29
C TYR A 322 -7.23 -16.37 18.04
N GLY A 323 -7.00 -15.65 19.12
CA GLY A 323 -5.81 -15.72 19.97
C GLY A 323 -4.71 -14.73 19.60
N THR A 324 -3.82 -14.48 20.58
CA THR A 324 -2.71 -13.52 20.47
C THR A 324 -1.73 -13.83 19.33
N ARG A 325 -1.56 -15.11 18.97
CA ARG A 325 -0.67 -15.50 17.85
C ARG A 325 -1.23 -15.05 16.52
N TRP A 326 -2.53 -15.23 16.31
CA TRP A 326 -3.19 -14.76 15.10
C TRP A 326 -3.07 -13.24 14.98
N ARG A 327 -3.32 -12.49 16.07
CA ARG A 327 -3.16 -11.04 16.11
C ARG A 327 -1.74 -10.62 15.69
N LYS A 328 -0.70 -11.21 16.31
CA LYS A 328 0.70 -10.92 15.96
C LYS A 328 1.03 -11.22 14.50
N ALA A 329 0.54 -12.34 13.98
CA ALA A 329 0.74 -12.71 12.58
C ALA A 329 0.04 -11.73 11.63
N MET A 330 -1.18 -11.30 11.96
CA MET A 330 -1.93 -10.31 11.19
C MET A 330 -1.21 -8.95 11.20
N GLU A 331 -0.85 -8.43 12.37
CA GLU A 331 -0.10 -7.16 12.51
C GLU A 331 1.22 -7.20 11.75
N ASP A 332 1.94 -8.33 11.79
CA ASP A 332 3.20 -8.51 11.07
C ASP A 332 2.98 -8.53 9.56
N SER A 333 1.97 -9.25 9.06
CA SER A 333 1.60 -9.27 7.64
C SER A 333 1.21 -7.89 7.13
N LEU A 334 0.33 -7.19 7.84
CA LEU A 334 -0.11 -5.84 7.48
C LEU A 334 1.05 -4.84 7.47
N ARG A 335 1.96 -4.93 8.45
CA ARG A 335 3.16 -4.08 8.49
C ARG A 335 4.05 -4.30 7.26
N ARG A 336 4.26 -5.54 6.85
CA ARG A 336 5.06 -5.89 5.67
C ARG A 336 4.40 -5.43 4.39
N MET A 337 3.11 -5.65 4.24
CA MET A 337 2.34 -5.18 3.10
C MET A 337 2.43 -3.65 3.00
N LYS A 338 2.26 -2.92 4.11
CA LYS A 338 2.38 -1.46 4.15
C LYS A 338 3.79 -0.95 3.84
N SER A 339 4.83 -1.65 4.30
CA SER A 339 6.23 -1.22 4.11
C SER A 339 6.86 -1.72 2.81
N GLY A 340 6.35 -2.80 2.23
CA GLY A 340 6.97 -3.52 1.13
C GLY A 340 8.28 -4.23 1.52
N SER A 341 8.52 -4.39 2.82
CA SER A 341 9.71 -5.03 3.36
C SER A 341 9.37 -6.44 3.87
N ASN A 342 10.09 -7.43 3.40
CA ASN A 342 9.96 -8.80 3.89
C ASN A 342 10.70 -9.02 5.22
N ARG A 343 11.32 -7.96 5.81
CA ARG A 343 12.07 -8.07 7.07
C ARG A 343 11.40 -7.30 8.19
N PRO A 344 11.13 -7.92 9.34
CA PRO A 344 10.80 -7.17 10.54
C PRO A 344 12.04 -6.40 11.02
N PRO A 345 11.92 -5.13 11.44
CA PRO A 345 13.02 -4.46 12.13
C PRO A 345 13.28 -5.18 13.45
N GLY A 346 14.50 -5.69 13.64
CA GLY A 346 14.93 -6.33 14.90
C GLY A 346 14.73 -7.85 14.98
N GLY A 347 14.65 -8.55 13.86
CA GLY A 347 14.60 -10.01 13.82
C GLY A 347 15.91 -10.68 14.28
N ASN A 348 15.82 -11.90 14.80
CA ASN A 348 16.98 -12.70 15.23
C ASN A 348 17.90 -13.03 14.04
N SER A 349 19.21 -12.89 14.21
CA SER A 349 20.23 -13.08 13.18
C SER A 349 20.19 -14.42 12.43
N VAL A 350 19.63 -15.47 13.02
CA VAL A 350 19.51 -16.79 12.41
C VAL A 350 18.39 -16.86 11.39
N THR A 351 17.22 -16.25 11.69
CA THR A 351 16.11 -16.12 10.74
C THR A 351 16.42 -15.13 9.62
N ASP A 352 17.15 -14.08 9.93
CA ASP A 352 17.59 -13.09 8.94
C ASP A 352 18.61 -13.69 7.97
N GLY A 353 19.55 -14.51 8.47
CA GLY A 353 20.50 -15.25 7.64
C GLY A 353 19.85 -16.26 6.67
N LEU A 354 18.82 -16.98 7.12
CA LEU A 354 18.06 -17.90 6.25
C LEU A 354 17.26 -17.13 5.20
N LEU A 355 16.63 -16.05 5.57
CA LEU A 355 15.86 -15.18 4.65
C LEU A 355 16.78 -14.42 3.69
N ASP A 356 17.99 -14.03 4.11
CA ASP A 356 19.01 -13.44 3.24
C ASP A 356 19.56 -14.46 2.25
N TRP A 357 19.80 -15.68 2.70
CA TRP A 357 20.20 -16.76 1.81
C TRP A 357 19.12 -17.05 0.77
N LEU A 358 17.85 -17.10 1.18
CA LEU A 358 16.69 -17.26 0.28
C LEU A 358 16.56 -16.11 -0.71
N ASN A 359 16.72 -14.86 -0.28
CA ASN A 359 16.59 -13.69 -1.14
C ASN A 359 17.78 -13.50 -2.09
N ASN A 360 18.99 -13.85 -1.66
CA ASN A 360 20.20 -13.74 -2.48
C ASN A 360 20.34 -14.90 -3.48
N SER A 361 19.75 -16.05 -3.20
CA SER A 361 19.71 -17.18 -4.14
C SER A 361 18.75 -16.96 -5.31
N VAL A 362 17.90 -15.91 -5.25
CA VAL A 362 16.91 -15.56 -6.32
C VAL A 362 17.57 -15.14 -7.63
N GLY A 363 18.79 -14.62 -7.59
CA GLY A 363 19.54 -14.28 -8.82
C GLY A 363 19.99 -15.50 -9.62
N ALA A 364 20.05 -16.67 -9.02
CA ALA A 364 20.58 -17.90 -9.62
C ALA A 364 19.51 -18.96 -9.96
N VAL A 365 18.27 -18.84 -9.47
CA VAL A 365 17.28 -19.93 -9.51
C VAL A 365 15.94 -19.48 -10.08
N MET A 366 15.94 -18.79 -11.22
CA MET A 366 14.72 -18.68 -12.02
C MET A 366 14.28 -19.99 -12.68
N PHE A 367 14.99 -21.07 -12.46
CA PHE A 367 14.77 -22.33 -13.19
C PHE A 367 14.34 -23.54 -12.37
N LEU A 368 14.30 -23.48 -11.05
CA LEU A 368 13.80 -24.61 -10.25
C LEU A 368 12.89 -24.08 -9.14
N ASN A 369 11.66 -24.49 -9.17
CA ASN A 369 10.51 -24.16 -8.30
C ASN A 369 10.72 -24.46 -6.80
N THR A 370 11.96 -24.61 -6.34
CA THR A 370 12.33 -24.93 -4.95
C THR A 370 12.01 -23.78 -3.99
N ARG A 371 12.04 -22.51 -4.46
CA ARG A 371 11.67 -21.35 -3.64
C ARG A 371 10.18 -21.37 -3.31
N SER A 372 9.33 -21.64 -4.30
CA SER A 372 7.88 -21.73 -4.11
C SER A 372 7.54 -22.89 -3.17
N ALA A 373 8.18 -24.03 -3.33
CA ALA A 373 8.01 -25.19 -2.46
C ALA A 373 8.48 -24.89 -1.02
N LEU A 374 9.58 -24.16 -0.85
CA LEU A 374 10.10 -23.80 0.48
C LEU A 374 9.22 -22.74 1.15
N LEU A 375 8.75 -21.74 0.41
CA LEU A 375 7.80 -20.75 0.93
C LEU A 375 6.47 -21.40 1.30
N GLN A 376 5.97 -22.33 0.50
CA GLN A 376 4.77 -23.11 0.82
C GLN A 376 4.98 -24.01 2.05
N THR A 377 6.16 -24.57 2.25
CA THR A 377 6.49 -25.31 3.46
C THR A 377 6.51 -24.41 4.68
N ILE A 378 7.07 -23.20 4.56
CA ILE A 378 7.05 -22.17 5.60
C ILE A 378 5.62 -21.75 5.91
N SER A 379 4.81 -21.50 4.88
CA SER A 379 3.40 -21.16 5.03
C SER A 379 2.59 -22.28 5.70
N ALA A 380 2.87 -23.53 5.35
CA ALA A 380 2.25 -24.68 5.99
C ALA A 380 2.60 -24.80 7.49
N VAL A 381 3.87 -24.57 7.84
CA VAL A 381 4.32 -24.56 9.25
C VAL A 381 3.67 -23.41 10.01
N ASN A 382 3.56 -22.22 9.40
CA ASN A 382 2.85 -21.08 9.99
C ASN A 382 1.37 -21.40 10.18
N PHE A 383 0.71 -21.99 9.19
CA PHE A 383 -0.69 -22.38 9.26
C PHE A 383 -0.95 -23.36 10.43
N ILE A 384 -0.04 -24.31 10.66
CA ILE A 384 -0.10 -25.23 11.80
C ILE A 384 0.08 -24.47 13.13
N ASN A 385 0.97 -23.47 13.16
CA ASN A 385 1.25 -22.69 14.38
C ASN A 385 0.14 -21.73 14.76
N TRP A 386 -0.64 -21.21 13.80
CA TRP A 386 -1.67 -20.17 14.04
C TRP A 386 -3.07 -20.73 14.32
N GLY A 387 -3.31 -21.97 13.96
CA GLY A 387 -4.61 -22.59 14.14
C GLY A 387 -4.60 -23.70 15.20
N ASP A 388 -5.80 -24.10 15.62
CA ASP A 388 -6.05 -25.36 16.29
C ASP A 388 -6.01 -26.53 15.29
N ASN A 389 -5.21 -26.37 14.22
CA ASN A 389 -5.12 -27.34 13.14
C ASN A 389 -4.40 -28.59 13.60
N ASN A 390 -5.04 -29.71 13.37
CA ASN A 390 -4.50 -31.00 13.71
C ASN A 390 -3.30 -31.32 12.79
N ILE A 391 -2.10 -31.45 13.36
CA ILE A 391 -0.84 -31.76 12.66
C ILE A 391 -0.97 -33.01 11.81
N VAL A 392 -1.76 -34.02 12.27
CA VAL A 392 -2.01 -35.25 11.53
C VAL A 392 -2.84 -35.00 10.27
N LYS A 393 -3.88 -34.14 10.34
CA LYS A 393 -4.66 -33.75 9.15
C LYS A 393 -3.85 -32.93 8.17
N ALA A 394 -2.99 -32.02 8.66
CA ALA A 394 -2.08 -31.27 7.81
C ALA A 394 -1.04 -32.18 7.14
N GLY A 395 -0.49 -33.15 7.87
CA GLY A 395 0.41 -34.18 7.32
C GLY A 395 -0.25 -35.08 6.26
N LEU A 396 -1.51 -35.44 6.47
CA LEU A 396 -2.28 -36.24 5.49
C LEU A 396 -2.62 -35.40 4.22
N ALA A 397 -2.90 -34.12 4.35
CA ALA A 397 -3.06 -33.22 3.21
C ALA A 397 -1.75 -33.08 2.41
N PHE A 398 -0.60 -33.05 3.09
CA PHE A 398 0.72 -33.07 2.44
C PHE A 398 1.05 -34.42 1.81
N ALA A 399 0.55 -35.53 2.36
CA ALA A 399 0.78 -36.86 1.81
C ALA A 399 0.05 -37.10 0.47
N ASN A 400 -0.97 -36.29 0.15
CA ASN A 400 -1.66 -36.37 -1.15
C ASN A 400 -0.97 -35.54 -2.24
N GLN A 401 0.35 -35.68 -2.34
CA GLN A 401 1.18 -34.91 -3.28
C GLN A 401 0.78 -35.13 -4.76
N LYS A 402 0.18 -36.27 -5.12
CA LYS A 402 -0.27 -36.53 -6.49
C LYS A 402 -1.37 -35.54 -6.92
N GLN A 403 -2.35 -35.29 -6.04
CA GLN A 403 -3.41 -34.33 -6.31
C GLN A 403 -2.85 -32.91 -6.38
N PHE A 404 -2.00 -32.53 -5.43
CA PHE A 404 -1.33 -31.22 -5.41
C PHE A 404 -0.56 -30.93 -6.71
N TRP A 405 0.25 -31.89 -7.17
CA TRP A 405 1.02 -31.72 -8.41
C TRP A 405 0.13 -31.75 -9.65
N SER A 406 -0.97 -32.53 -9.64
CA SER A 406 -1.96 -32.50 -10.71
C SER A 406 -2.67 -31.15 -10.81
N ASP A 407 -3.12 -30.61 -9.67
CA ASP A 407 -3.79 -29.32 -9.61
C ASP A 407 -2.85 -28.18 -9.98
N PHE A 408 -1.58 -28.23 -9.51
CA PHE A 408 -0.55 -27.30 -9.87
C PHE A 408 -0.22 -27.31 -11.38
N MET A 409 -0.07 -28.49 -11.98
CA MET A 409 0.17 -28.60 -13.43
C MET A 409 -1.03 -28.14 -14.25
N THR A 410 -2.26 -28.35 -13.75
CA THR A 410 -3.48 -27.84 -14.38
C THR A 410 -3.54 -26.32 -14.33
N LEU A 411 -3.18 -25.70 -13.20
CA LEU A 411 -3.08 -24.26 -13.02
C LEU A 411 -1.99 -23.63 -13.90
N MET A 412 -0.84 -24.28 -14.03
CA MET A 412 0.28 -23.80 -14.87
C MET A 412 0.01 -23.92 -16.37
N ASN A 413 -0.91 -24.79 -16.77
CA ASN A 413 -1.29 -25.02 -18.18
C ASN A 413 -2.65 -24.41 -18.54
N SER A 414 -3.31 -23.71 -17.61
CA SER A 414 -4.49 -22.91 -17.91
C SER A 414 -4.05 -21.54 -18.41
N ASP A 415 -4.35 -21.22 -19.67
CA ASP A 415 -4.15 -19.91 -20.31
C ASP A 415 -4.89 -18.77 -19.59
#